data_9f81f93f11dfd17337ece026c7de1212
#
_entry.id   9f81f93f11dfd17337ece026c7de1212
#
_cell.length_a   1.000
_cell.length_b   1.000
_cell.length_c   1.000
_cell.angle_alpha   90.00
_cell.angle_beta   90.00
_cell.angle_gamma   90.00
#
_symmetry.space_group_name_H-M   'P 1'
#
loop_
_entity.id
_entity.type
_entity.pdbx_description
1 polymer ?
#
loop_
_entity_poly.entity_id
_entity_poly.type
_entity_poly.pdbx_seq_one_letter_code
_entity_poly.pdbx_strand_id
1 'polypeptide(L)'
;MLVDTHCHIFREYFEDIDEIIQNSMSNGVRMIIVNGTNRRDNEEVLELVKRYDIVYGALGIQPEEINDYTEDNLKFIEEHIDDDKILAVGEIGLDYHYECDKELQKELFKKQLDIAKRHNKPVIVHSRDCIMETYNILKETNVKGIMHCYSGSVEMAKKFVELGFLFGIGGVSTFKNASKILDVIKNISLEYIVLETDAPYLSPEPYRGKRNEPCHVSVILKKICEVKGIDYKDASDVTTRNVFRLFDKQLKL
;
A
#
# COMPACT_ATOMS: atom_id res chain seq x y z
N MET A 1 6.66 -5.14 -16.66
CA MET A 1 7.35 -4.81 -15.41
C MET A 1 6.41 -5.02 -14.23
N LEU A 2 6.93 -5.22 -13.02
CA LEU A 2 6.11 -5.37 -11.81
C LEU A 2 6.38 -4.20 -10.88
N VAL A 3 5.36 -3.83 -10.10
CA VAL A 3 5.43 -2.81 -9.04
C VAL A 3 4.91 -3.43 -7.75
N ASP A 4 5.65 -3.27 -6.65
CA ASP A 4 5.15 -3.52 -5.30
C ASP A 4 4.72 -2.19 -4.69
N THR A 5 3.41 -2.00 -4.47
CA THR A 5 2.87 -0.73 -4.00
C THR A 5 2.84 -0.59 -2.49
N HIS A 6 3.17 -1.66 -1.75
CA HIS A 6 3.16 -1.62 -0.28
C HIS A 6 4.07 -2.68 0.32
N CYS A 7 5.12 -2.23 0.99
CA CYS A 7 6.00 -3.08 1.81
C CYS A 7 6.73 -2.25 2.88
N HIS A 8 7.35 -2.96 3.85
CA HIS A 8 8.12 -2.43 4.97
C HIS A 8 9.52 -3.06 4.99
N ILE A 9 10.36 -2.73 3.98
CA ILE A 9 11.71 -3.31 3.87
C ILE A 9 12.72 -2.55 4.75
N PHE A 10 12.47 -2.53 6.06
CA PHE A 10 13.29 -1.85 7.05
C PHE A 10 14.38 -2.77 7.63
N ARG A 11 15.47 -2.16 8.13
CA ARG A 11 16.62 -2.86 8.77
C ARG A 11 16.20 -3.69 9.98
N GLU A 12 15.08 -3.34 10.61
CA GLU A 12 14.49 -4.13 11.68
C GLU A 12 14.10 -5.54 11.23
N TYR A 13 13.65 -5.67 9.98
CA TYR A 13 13.13 -6.93 9.43
C TYR A 13 14.11 -7.63 8.49
N PHE A 14 15.05 -6.90 7.88
CA PHE A 14 15.95 -7.39 6.85
C PHE A 14 17.40 -7.04 7.17
N GLU A 15 18.25 -8.06 7.30
CA GLU A 15 19.69 -7.88 7.58
C GLU A 15 20.42 -7.30 6.36
N ASP A 16 20.02 -7.68 5.15
CA ASP A 16 20.62 -7.23 3.89
C ASP A 16 19.53 -6.72 2.92
N ILE A 17 19.34 -5.41 2.90
CA ILE A 17 18.39 -4.73 2.00
C ILE A 17 18.92 -4.76 0.55
N ASP A 18 20.23 -4.71 0.33
CA ASP A 18 20.81 -4.80 -1.03
C ASP A 18 20.43 -6.13 -1.70
N GLU A 19 20.47 -7.25 -0.95
CA GLU A 19 20.01 -8.54 -1.43
C GLU A 19 18.53 -8.54 -1.80
N ILE A 20 17.68 -7.96 -0.95
CA ILE A 20 16.23 -7.86 -1.22
C ILE A 20 15.94 -7.05 -2.48
N ILE A 21 16.63 -5.93 -2.69
CA ILE A 21 16.49 -5.11 -3.89
C ILE A 21 16.94 -5.86 -5.14
N GLN A 22 18.11 -6.51 -5.09
CA GLN A 22 18.64 -7.30 -6.22
C GLN A 22 17.72 -8.47 -6.56
N ASN A 23 17.23 -9.19 -5.55
CA ASN A 23 16.28 -10.29 -5.73
C ASN A 23 14.99 -9.79 -6.40
N SER A 24 14.47 -8.65 -5.95
CA SER A 24 13.27 -8.02 -6.53
C SER A 24 13.48 -7.67 -8.00
N MET A 25 14.61 -7.02 -8.33
CA MET A 25 14.96 -6.67 -9.71
C MET A 25 15.10 -7.90 -10.61
N SER A 26 15.71 -8.98 -10.10
CA SER A 26 15.91 -10.25 -10.82
C SER A 26 14.58 -10.95 -11.13
N ASN A 27 13.53 -10.69 -10.31
CA ASN A 27 12.17 -11.19 -10.48
C ASN A 27 11.24 -10.23 -11.25
N GLY A 28 11.79 -9.20 -11.90
CA GLY A 28 11.03 -8.29 -12.76
C GLY A 28 10.36 -7.12 -12.07
N VAL A 29 10.58 -6.92 -10.75
CA VAL A 29 10.14 -5.72 -10.04
C VAL A 29 11.02 -4.54 -10.47
N ARG A 30 10.39 -3.42 -10.78
CA ARG A 30 11.07 -2.20 -11.24
C ARG A 30 10.69 -0.97 -10.42
N MET A 31 9.74 -1.12 -9.51
CA MET A 31 9.33 -0.08 -8.59
C MET A 31 8.83 -0.72 -7.30
N ILE A 32 9.25 -0.18 -6.17
CA ILE A 32 8.86 -0.60 -4.83
C ILE A 32 8.47 0.67 -4.06
N ILE A 33 7.28 0.68 -3.48
CA ILE A 33 6.86 1.77 -2.59
C ILE A 33 6.98 1.27 -1.16
N VAL A 34 7.95 1.82 -0.42
CA VAL A 34 8.16 1.53 1.00
C VAL A 34 7.29 2.47 1.82
N ASN A 35 6.51 1.91 2.72
CA ASN A 35 5.53 2.65 3.52
C ASN A 35 6.03 2.79 4.96
N GLY A 36 6.19 4.03 5.41
CA GLY A 36 6.49 4.32 6.80
C GLY A 36 5.25 4.15 7.68
N THR A 37 5.45 3.74 8.92
CA THR A 37 4.37 3.47 9.89
C THR A 37 4.44 4.36 11.11
N ASN A 38 5.62 4.91 11.40
CA ASN A 38 5.94 5.78 12.51
C ASN A 38 7.12 6.70 12.15
N ARG A 39 7.58 7.52 13.09
CA ARG A 39 8.67 8.48 12.86
C ARG A 39 9.97 7.81 12.39
N ARG A 40 10.41 6.75 13.06
CA ARG A 40 11.64 6.03 12.73
C ARG A 40 11.59 5.44 11.32
N ASP A 41 10.48 4.81 10.99
CA ASP A 41 10.28 4.19 9.68
C ASP A 41 10.22 5.25 8.57
N ASN A 42 9.58 6.38 8.82
CA ASN A 42 9.56 7.52 7.89
C ASN A 42 10.98 8.06 7.61
N GLU A 43 11.84 8.15 8.62
CA GLU A 43 13.25 8.52 8.45
C GLU A 43 14.00 7.48 7.60
N GLU A 44 13.76 6.18 7.83
CA GLU A 44 14.38 5.13 7.03
C GLU A 44 13.86 5.09 5.59
N VAL A 45 12.57 5.38 5.35
CA VAL A 45 12.03 5.57 3.98
C VAL A 45 12.83 6.63 3.23
N LEU A 46 13.10 7.79 3.86
CA LEU A 46 13.87 8.88 3.24
C LEU A 46 15.32 8.48 2.90
N GLU A 47 15.92 7.59 3.68
CA GLU A 47 17.23 7.01 3.36
C GLU A 47 17.15 6.04 2.17
N LEU A 48 16.17 5.14 2.17
CA LEU A 48 16.01 4.11 1.15
C LEU A 48 15.73 4.70 -0.24
N VAL A 49 14.89 5.73 -0.34
CA VAL A 49 14.58 6.38 -1.62
C VAL A 49 15.78 7.10 -2.22
N LYS A 50 16.72 7.56 -1.38
CA LYS A 50 18.00 8.16 -1.84
C LYS A 50 19.00 7.10 -2.29
N ARG A 51 18.99 5.94 -1.65
CA ARG A 51 19.96 4.87 -1.88
C ARG A 51 19.63 4.01 -3.11
N TYR A 52 18.35 3.75 -3.41
CA TYR A 52 17.94 2.81 -4.45
C TYR A 52 17.05 3.47 -5.50
N ASP A 53 17.41 3.33 -6.77
CA ASP A 53 16.69 3.95 -7.88
C ASP A 53 15.25 3.45 -8.02
N ILE A 54 15.00 2.16 -7.75
CA ILE A 54 13.68 1.55 -7.86
C ILE A 54 12.79 1.76 -6.64
N VAL A 55 13.32 2.34 -5.55
CA VAL A 55 12.59 2.58 -4.31
C VAL A 55 11.97 3.97 -4.32
N TYR A 56 10.71 4.02 -4.01
CA TYR A 56 9.88 5.18 -3.74
C TYR A 56 9.30 5.06 -2.33
N GLY A 57 8.76 6.14 -1.79
CA GLY A 57 8.28 6.17 -0.42
C GLY A 57 6.85 6.69 -0.28
N ALA A 58 6.23 6.28 0.82
CA ALA A 58 5.08 6.93 1.42
C ALA A 58 5.38 7.20 2.89
N LEU A 59 4.98 8.36 3.39
CA LEU A 59 5.20 8.78 4.77
C LEU A 59 3.88 8.86 5.52
N GLY A 60 3.80 8.20 6.67
CA GLY A 60 2.58 8.15 7.47
C GLY A 60 2.80 7.70 8.90
N ILE A 61 1.73 7.74 9.66
CA ILE A 61 1.61 7.14 10.99
C ILE A 61 0.42 6.19 10.92
N GLN A 62 0.71 4.89 11.00
CA GLN A 62 -0.34 3.87 10.94
C GLN A 62 -1.18 3.83 12.22
N PRO A 63 -2.41 3.29 12.19
CA PRO A 63 -3.31 3.30 13.34
C PRO A 63 -2.82 2.50 14.55
N GLU A 64 -1.94 1.51 14.38
CA GLU A 64 -1.38 0.74 15.49
C GLU A 64 -0.31 1.52 16.27
N GLU A 65 0.30 2.54 15.65
CA GLU A 65 1.30 3.43 16.26
C GLU A 65 0.68 4.69 16.91
N ILE A 66 -0.63 4.68 17.14
CA ILE A 66 -1.38 5.83 17.65
C ILE A 66 -0.89 6.32 19.01
N ASN A 67 -0.37 5.44 19.86
CA ASN A 67 0.13 5.79 21.19
C ASN A 67 1.42 6.60 21.15
N ASP A 68 2.18 6.49 20.07
CA ASP A 68 3.44 7.21 19.84
C ASP A 68 3.24 8.49 19.01
N TYR A 69 1.99 8.80 18.65
CA TYR A 69 1.67 9.99 17.88
C TYR A 69 2.01 11.29 18.63
N THR A 70 2.66 12.22 17.93
CA THR A 70 2.91 13.60 18.35
C THR A 70 2.69 14.56 17.18
N GLU A 71 2.43 15.83 17.47
CA GLU A 71 2.35 16.86 16.42
C GLU A 71 3.67 17.02 15.67
N ASP A 72 4.83 16.76 16.30
CA ASP A 72 6.14 16.77 15.63
C ASP A 72 6.26 15.68 14.57
N ASN A 73 5.62 14.52 14.77
CA ASN A 73 5.61 13.46 13.77
C ASN A 73 4.80 13.86 12.53
N LEU A 74 3.66 14.54 12.71
CA LEU A 74 2.88 15.08 11.58
C LEU A 74 3.64 16.18 10.85
N LYS A 75 4.28 17.07 11.59
CA LYS A 75 5.11 18.13 11.02
C LYS A 75 6.26 17.56 10.18
N PHE A 76 6.91 16.51 10.67
CA PHE A 76 7.95 15.83 9.90
C PHE A 76 7.44 15.26 8.58
N ILE A 77 6.27 14.63 8.58
CA ILE A 77 5.65 14.14 7.35
C ILE A 77 5.41 15.31 6.40
N GLU A 78 4.82 16.40 6.89
CA GLU A 78 4.51 17.57 6.05
C GLU A 78 5.76 18.26 5.50
N GLU A 79 6.86 18.31 6.24
CA GLU A 79 8.14 18.87 5.79
C GLU A 79 8.81 18.05 4.68
N HIS A 80 8.56 16.72 4.62
CA HIS A 80 9.21 15.82 3.68
C HIS A 80 8.30 15.25 2.60
N ILE A 81 6.98 15.53 2.66
CA ILE A 81 6.03 14.92 1.73
C ILE A 81 6.28 15.32 0.26
N ASP A 82 6.91 16.44 0.01
CA ASP A 82 7.24 16.92 -1.32
C ASP A 82 8.69 16.59 -1.76
N ASP A 83 9.42 15.83 -0.95
CA ASP A 83 10.74 15.31 -1.33
C ASP A 83 10.63 14.42 -2.57
N ASP A 84 11.70 14.39 -3.37
CA ASP A 84 11.78 13.53 -4.55
C ASP A 84 11.52 12.07 -4.18
N LYS A 85 10.75 11.35 -5.01
CA LYS A 85 10.34 9.96 -4.82
C LYS A 85 9.40 9.68 -3.63
N ILE A 86 8.95 10.70 -2.88
CA ILE A 86 7.83 10.52 -1.92
C ILE A 86 6.51 10.71 -2.67
N LEU A 87 5.79 9.61 -2.84
CA LEU A 87 4.63 9.54 -3.72
C LEU A 87 3.30 9.76 -3.02
N ALA A 88 3.20 9.40 -1.74
CA ALA A 88 1.93 9.35 -1.02
C ALA A 88 2.08 9.70 0.46
N VAL A 89 0.97 10.06 1.07
CA VAL A 89 0.80 9.97 2.53
C VAL A 89 0.32 8.55 2.85
N GLY A 90 1.12 7.81 3.59
CA GLY A 90 0.88 6.39 3.91
C GLY A 90 2.06 5.76 4.67
N GLU A 91 1.82 4.74 5.46
CA GLU A 91 0.54 4.09 5.70
C GLU A 91 -0.29 4.88 6.72
N ILE A 92 -1.58 5.08 6.45
CA ILE A 92 -2.52 5.78 7.32
C ILE A 92 -3.86 5.05 7.35
N GLY A 93 -4.70 5.30 8.34
CA GLY A 93 -6.03 4.68 8.32
C GLY A 93 -6.60 4.34 9.68
N LEU A 94 -7.37 3.24 9.72
CA LEU A 94 -8.04 2.75 10.92
C LEU A 94 -7.81 1.24 11.09
N ASP A 95 -7.58 0.79 12.32
CA ASP A 95 -7.55 -0.62 12.71
C ASP A 95 -8.35 -0.82 14.00
N TYR A 96 -9.42 -1.61 13.91
CA TYR A 96 -10.30 -1.91 15.06
C TYR A 96 -10.18 -3.38 15.50
N HIS A 97 -9.17 -4.08 14.99
CA HIS A 97 -8.96 -5.47 15.34
C HIS A 97 -8.50 -5.65 16.78
N TYR A 98 -7.70 -4.71 17.27
CA TYR A 98 -7.24 -4.66 18.64
C TYR A 98 -7.99 -3.59 19.43
N GLU A 99 -7.93 -3.69 20.77
CA GLU A 99 -8.43 -2.62 21.62
C GLU A 99 -7.62 -1.33 21.41
N CYS A 100 -8.31 -0.25 21.05
CA CYS A 100 -7.67 1.02 20.71
C CYS A 100 -8.59 2.20 20.98
N ASP A 101 -8.01 3.39 21.05
CA ASP A 101 -8.76 4.64 21.03
C ASP A 101 -9.21 4.97 19.60
N LYS A 102 -10.43 4.58 19.27
CA LYS A 102 -11.02 4.77 17.93
C LYS A 102 -11.16 6.24 17.54
N GLU A 103 -11.46 7.11 18.48
CA GLU A 103 -11.64 8.55 18.20
C GLU A 103 -10.28 9.19 17.90
N LEU A 104 -9.25 8.82 18.64
CA LEU A 104 -7.88 9.27 18.35
C LEU A 104 -7.37 8.76 17.01
N GLN A 105 -7.64 7.49 16.65
CA GLN A 105 -7.31 6.97 15.30
C GLN A 105 -8.01 7.78 14.20
N LYS A 106 -9.30 8.11 14.36
CA LYS A 106 -10.04 8.93 13.40
C LYS A 106 -9.47 10.34 13.28
N GLU A 107 -9.12 10.95 14.41
CA GLU A 107 -8.52 12.28 14.44
C GLU A 107 -7.19 12.28 13.67
N LEU A 108 -6.30 11.34 13.99
CA LEU A 108 -5.02 11.21 13.32
C LEU A 108 -5.18 10.93 11.82
N PHE A 109 -6.10 10.03 11.46
CA PHE A 109 -6.39 9.73 10.06
C PHE A 109 -6.82 10.98 9.29
N LYS A 110 -7.75 11.78 9.85
CA LYS A 110 -8.21 13.04 9.23
C LYS A 110 -7.09 14.07 9.10
N LYS A 111 -6.22 14.23 10.10
CA LYS A 111 -5.07 15.15 10.04
C LYS A 111 -4.12 14.76 8.89
N GLN A 112 -3.85 13.47 8.71
CA GLN A 112 -3.00 13.00 7.62
C GLN A 112 -3.67 13.11 6.24
N LEU A 113 -4.97 12.91 6.14
CA LEU A 113 -5.75 13.19 4.93
C LEU A 113 -5.71 14.69 4.55
N ASP A 114 -5.71 15.59 5.54
CA ASP A 114 -5.57 17.02 5.30
C ASP A 114 -4.16 17.38 4.77
N ILE A 115 -3.10 16.74 5.26
CA ILE A 115 -1.75 16.86 4.69
C ILE A 115 -1.77 16.42 3.22
N ALA A 116 -2.27 15.22 2.95
CA ALA A 116 -2.37 14.70 1.58
C ALA A 116 -3.13 15.64 0.64
N LYS A 117 -4.23 16.22 1.11
CA LYS A 117 -5.03 17.19 0.35
C LYS A 117 -4.28 18.49 0.07
N ARG A 118 -3.61 19.07 1.07
CA ARG A 118 -2.84 20.31 0.91
C ARG A 118 -1.70 20.16 -0.11
N HIS A 119 -1.04 19.01 -0.12
CA HIS A 119 0.08 18.71 -1.00
C HIS A 119 -0.31 17.96 -2.29
N ASN A 120 -1.62 17.76 -2.51
CA ASN A 120 -2.15 17.03 -3.68
C ASN A 120 -1.49 15.65 -3.86
N LYS A 121 -1.26 14.94 -2.76
CA LYS A 121 -0.68 13.59 -2.73
C LYS A 121 -1.78 12.53 -2.64
N PRO A 122 -1.65 11.41 -3.34
CA PRO A 122 -2.44 10.22 -3.07
C PRO A 122 -2.19 9.67 -1.66
N VAL A 123 -3.07 8.77 -1.22
CA VAL A 123 -2.94 8.12 0.10
C VAL A 123 -2.86 6.61 -0.03
N ILE A 124 -2.16 5.95 0.90
CA ILE A 124 -2.14 4.49 1.05
C ILE A 124 -2.79 4.17 2.39
N VAL A 125 -3.95 3.50 2.32
CA VAL A 125 -4.91 3.41 3.44
C VAL A 125 -5.00 1.99 3.97
N HIS A 126 -4.73 1.86 5.26
CA HIS A 126 -5.02 0.69 6.07
C HIS A 126 -6.48 0.70 6.55
N SER A 127 -7.15 -0.44 6.49
CA SER A 127 -8.51 -0.58 7.02
C SER A 127 -8.79 -2.01 7.47
N ARG A 128 -8.86 -2.24 8.78
CA ARG A 128 -9.13 -3.55 9.35
C ARG A 128 -10.27 -3.48 10.37
N ASP A 129 -11.33 -4.28 10.12
CA ASP A 129 -12.57 -4.34 10.92
C ASP A 129 -13.34 -3.01 11.03
N CYS A 130 -13.09 -2.05 10.10
CA CYS A 130 -13.66 -0.70 10.11
C CYS A 130 -13.96 -0.13 8.71
N ILE A 131 -14.12 -0.98 7.70
CA ILE A 131 -14.21 -0.58 6.27
C ILE A 131 -15.29 0.47 5.97
N MET A 132 -16.43 0.41 6.64
CA MET A 132 -17.52 1.38 6.45
C MET A 132 -17.16 2.75 7.02
N GLU A 133 -16.48 2.80 8.15
CA GLU A 133 -16.05 4.03 8.79
C GLU A 133 -14.93 4.70 8.00
N THR A 134 -13.96 3.89 7.53
CA THR A 134 -12.93 4.34 6.59
C THR A 134 -13.56 4.96 5.32
N TYR A 135 -14.55 4.28 4.72
CA TYR A 135 -15.28 4.82 3.58
C TYR A 135 -15.94 6.17 3.87
N ASN A 136 -16.64 6.29 5.01
CA ASN A 136 -17.34 7.53 5.38
C ASN A 136 -16.37 8.69 5.54
N ILE A 137 -15.19 8.48 6.11
CA ILE A 137 -14.17 9.52 6.26
C ILE A 137 -13.61 9.91 4.87
N LEU A 138 -13.21 8.93 4.06
CA LEU A 138 -12.62 9.19 2.75
C LEU A 138 -13.58 9.90 1.78
N LYS A 139 -14.86 9.57 1.83
CA LYS A 139 -15.92 10.19 1.03
C LYS A 139 -15.99 11.71 1.19
N GLU A 140 -15.58 12.25 2.34
CA GLU A 140 -15.61 13.67 2.63
C GLU A 140 -14.37 14.43 2.14
N THR A 141 -13.36 13.74 1.58
CA THR A 141 -12.03 14.34 1.40
C THR A 141 -11.64 14.66 -0.04
N ASN A 142 -12.21 14.03 -1.06
CA ASN A 142 -11.79 14.08 -2.47
C ASN A 142 -10.34 13.60 -2.73
N VAL A 143 -9.67 12.95 -1.77
CA VAL A 143 -8.37 12.32 -2.01
C VAL A 143 -8.55 11.01 -2.79
N LYS A 144 -7.51 10.62 -3.54
CA LYS A 144 -7.44 9.33 -4.23
C LYS A 144 -6.31 8.51 -3.62
N GLY A 145 -6.32 7.22 -3.83
CA GLY A 145 -5.25 6.40 -3.26
C GLY A 145 -5.42 4.91 -3.49
N ILE A 146 -4.76 4.16 -2.63
CA ILE A 146 -4.80 2.69 -2.61
C ILE A 146 -5.41 2.26 -1.27
N MET A 147 -6.43 1.42 -1.33
CA MET A 147 -6.85 0.62 -0.18
C MET A 147 -5.88 -0.55 -0.08
N HIS A 148 -4.88 -0.43 0.79
CA HIS A 148 -3.88 -1.45 1.03
C HIS A 148 -4.52 -2.72 1.63
N CYS A 149 -3.98 -3.89 1.28
CA CYS A 149 -4.40 -5.21 1.77
C CYS A 149 -5.92 -5.38 1.82
N TYR A 150 -6.58 -5.02 0.72
CA TYR A 150 -8.04 -4.89 0.70
C TYR A 150 -8.74 -6.18 1.16
N SER A 151 -9.54 -6.07 2.20
CA SER A 151 -10.27 -7.18 2.83
C SER A 151 -11.80 -6.99 2.85
N GLY A 152 -12.29 -5.91 2.22
CA GLY A 152 -13.72 -5.59 2.12
C GLY A 152 -14.51 -6.50 1.18
N SER A 153 -15.83 -6.23 1.05
CA SER A 153 -16.69 -6.92 0.09
C SER A 153 -16.61 -6.29 -1.31
N VAL A 154 -17.18 -6.98 -2.31
CA VAL A 154 -17.31 -6.46 -3.69
C VAL A 154 -18.13 -5.17 -3.71
N GLU A 155 -19.20 -5.09 -2.91
CA GLU A 155 -20.09 -3.93 -2.83
C GLU A 155 -19.32 -2.70 -2.28
N MET A 156 -18.51 -2.92 -1.26
CA MET A 156 -17.66 -1.85 -0.72
C MET A 156 -16.55 -1.44 -1.71
N ALA A 157 -15.95 -2.41 -2.40
CA ALA A 157 -14.97 -2.10 -3.45
C ALA A 157 -15.58 -1.19 -4.54
N LYS A 158 -16.81 -1.48 -5.00
CA LYS A 158 -17.50 -0.61 -5.98
C LYS A 158 -17.68 0.83 -5.46
N LYS A 159 -18.00 1.01 -4.18
CA LYS A 159 -18.10 2.35 -3.58
C LYS A 159 -16.75 3.08 -3.54
N PHE A 160 -15.66 2.38 -3.22
CA PHE A 160 -14.32 2.97 -3.25
C PHE A 160 -13.84 3.30 -4.67
N VAL A 161 -14.25 2.50 -5.68
CA VAL A 161 -14.03 2.83 -7.11
C VAL A 161 -14.65 4.18 -7.46
N GLU A 162 -15.87 4.46 -7.01
CA GLU A 162 -16.53 5.77 -7.21
C GLU A 162 -15.76 6.94 -6.60
N LEU A 163 -15.01 6.70 -5.52
CA LEU A 163 -14.11 7.69 -4.91
C LEU A 163 -12.73 7.77 -5.60
N GLY A 164 -12.46 6.88 -6.58
CA GLY A 164 -11.20 6.85 -7.33
C GLY A 164 -10.06 6.08 -6.66
N PHE A 165 -10.39 5.14 -5.75
CA PHE A 165 -9.42 4.27 -5.10
C PHE A 165 -9.07 3.03 -5.93
N LEU A 166 -7.82 2.61 -5.80
CA LEU A 166 -7.30 1.33 -6.26
C LEU A 166 -7.24 0.34 -5.10
N PHE A 167 -7.10 -0.95 -5.41
CA PHE A 167 -7.04 -2.02 -4.41
C PHE A 167 -5.71 -2.73 -4.48
N GLY A 168 -4.97 -2.67 -3.37
CA GLY A 168 -3.78 -3.47 -3.14
C GLY A 168 -4.19 -4.94 -2.96
N ILE A 169 -3.71 -5.79 -3.84
CA ILE A 169 -3.91 -7.24 -3.77
C ILE A 169 -2.58 -7.88 -3.43
N GLY A 170 -2.55 -8.49 -2.23
CA GLY A 170 -1.37 -9.11 -1.66
C GLY A 170 -1.42 -10.62 -1.53
N GLY A 171 -0.49 -11.18 -0.75
CA GLY A 171 -0.29 -12.61 -0.54
C GLY A 171 -1.52 -13.36 -0.04
N VAL A 172 -2.40 -12.69 0.69
CA VAL A 172 -3.67 -13.25 1.20
C VAL A 172 -4.52 -13.85 0.07
N SER A 173 -4.44 -13.31 -1.15
CA SER A 173 -5.17 -13.82 -2.33
C SER A 173 -4.82 -15.27 -2.70
N THR A 174 -3.68 -15.78 -2.23
CA THR A 174 -3.21 -17.15 -2.49
C THR A 174 -3.61 -18.15 -1.40
N PHE A 175 -4.19 -17.69 -0.28
CA PHE A 175 -4.48 -18.54 0.87
C PHE A 175 -5.71 -19.44 0.60
N LYS A 176 -5.76 -20.61 1.27
CA LYS A 176 -6.85 -21.58 1.09
C LYS A 176 -8.24 -21.04 1.44
N ASN A 177 -8.31 -20.07 2.36
CA ASN A 177 -9.57 -19.44 2.82
C ASN A 177 -9.79 -18.05 2.24
N ALA A 178 -9.20 -17.73 1.10
CA ALA A 178 -9.20 -16.41 0.47
C ALA A 178 -10.50 -16.07 -0.30
N SER A 179 -11.62 -16.77 -0.09
CA SER A 179 -12.83 -16.65 -0.91
C SER A 179 -13.27 -15.20 -1.12
N LYS A 180 -13.26 -14.37 -0.08
CA LYS A 180 -13.72 -12.99 -0.12
C LYS A 180 -12.87 -12.12 -1.07
N ILE A 181 -11.54 -12.20 -0.97
CA ILE A 181 -10.66 -11.43 -1.86
C ILE A 181 -10.67 -11.98 -3.29
N LEU A 182 -10.84 -13.29 -3.47
CA LEU A 182 -10.99 -13.89 -4.80
C LEU A 182 -12.28 -13.40 -5.48
N ASP A 183 -13.38 -13.23 -4.74
CA ASP A 183 -14.60 -12.61 -5.27
C ASP A 183 -14.38 -11.15 -5.68
N VAL A 184 -13.62 -10.38 -4.92
CA VAL A 184 -13.25 -9.02 -5.29
C VAL A 184 -12.41 -9.01 -6.57
N ILE A 185 -11.37 -9.83 -6.65
CA ILE A 185 -10.54 -9.96 -7.86
C ILE A 185 -11.41 -10.30 -9.07
N LYS A 186 -12.34 -11.25 -8.94
CA LYS A 186 -13.22 -11.69 -10.03
C LYS A 186 -14.15 -10.57 -10.53
N ASN A 187 -14.72 -9.77 -9.62
CA ASN A 187 -15.82 -8.86 -9.93
C ASN A 187 -15.42 -7.39 -10.12
N ILE A 188 -14.21 -6.98 -9.71
CA ILE A 188 -13.71 -5.63 -9.93
C ILE A 188 -12.84 -5.60 -11.19
N SER A 189 -12.96 -4.54 -12.00
CA SER A 189 -12.12 -4.37 -13.19
C SER A 189 -10.63 -4.37 -12.81
N LEU A 190 -9.80 -4.99 -13.65
CA LEU A 190 -8.35 -5.01 -13.45
C LEU A 190 -7.76 -3.59 -13.39
N GLU A 191 -8.41 -2.60 -13.99
CA GLU A 191 -8.00 -1.19 -13.97
C GLU A 191 -8.02 -0.54 -12.57
N TYR A 192 -8.59 -1.22 -11.57
CA TYR A 192 -8.61 -0.78 -10.17
C TYR A 192 -7.73 -1.66 -9.28
N ILE A 193 -6.98 -2.62 -9.82
CA ILE A 193 -6.12 -3.53 -9.06
C ILE A 193 -4.67 -3.10 -9.21
N VAL A 194 -3.95 -3.05 -8.08
CA VAL A 194 -2.50 -2.93 -7.99
C VAL A 194 -1.94 -4.11 -7.19
N LEU A 195 -0.65 -4.38 -7.35
CA LEU A 195 0.03 -5.47 -6.67
C LEU A 195 0.77 -4.93 -5.45
N GLU A 196 0.78 -5.71 -4.39
CA GLU A 196 1.59 -5.42 -3.21
C GLU A 196 2.04 -6.71 -2.54
N THR A 197 3.00 -6.63 -1.62
CA THR A 197 3.40 -7.78 -0.81
C THR A 197 3.00 -7.66 0.64
N ASP A 198 3.00 -6.47 1.19
CA ASP A 198 2.98 -6.22 2.63
C ASP A 198 4.19 -6.87 3.32
N ALA A 199 5.33 -6.97 2.62
CA ALA A 199 6.55 -7.55 3.18
C ALA A 199 7.01 -6.76 4.40
N PRO A 200 7.44 -7.42 5.48
CA PRO A 200 7.79 -8.84 5.65
C PRO A 200 6.64 -9.79 5.94
N TYR A 201 5.40 -9.28 5.99
CA TYR A 201 4.21 -10.01 6.41
C TYR A 201 3.52 -10.73 5.24
N LEU A 202 2.50 -11.53 5.54
CA LEU A 202 1.52 -12.09 4.61
C LEU A 202 2.08 -12.83 3.38
N SER A 203 3.20 -13.55 3.55
CA SER A 203 3.84 -14.32 2.45
C SER A 203 2.83 -15.18 1.69
N PRO A 204 2.83 -15.11 0.33
CA PRO A 204 1.93 -15.93 -0.47
C PRO A 204 2.29 -17.42 -0.44
N GLU A 205 1.36 -18.30 -0.79
CA GLU A 205 1.70 -19.69 -1.10
C GLU A 205 2.61 -19.77 -2.35
N PRO A 206 3.66 -20.59 -2.36
CA PRO A 206 4.04 -21.61 -1.37
C PRO A 206 4.99 -21.12 -0.27
N TYR A 207 5.16 -19.84 -0.08
CA TYR A 207 6.13 -19.24 0.85
C TYR A 207 5.57 -19.01 2.27
N ARG A 208 4.36 -19.47 2.57
CA ARG A 208 3.74 -19.34 3.90
C ARG A 208 4.69 -19.79 5.00
N GLY A 209 4.74 -18.98 6.11
CA GLY A 209 5.62 -19.24 7.23
C GLY A 209 7.07 -18.79 7.05
N LYS A 210 7.42 -18.25 5.88
CA LYS A 210 8.69 -17.56 5.64
C LYS A 210 8.47 -16.06 5.60
N ARG A 211 9.53 -15.26 5.75
CA ARG A 211 9.50 -13.82 5.57
C ARG A 211 9.12 -13.50 4.12
N ASN A 212 8.20 -12.55 3.96
CA ASN A 212 7.78 -12.06 2.65
C ASN A 212 8.81 -11.08 2.07
N GLU A 213 8.83 -10.95 0.74
CA GLU A 213 9.73 -10.06 0.02
C GLU A 213 9.02 -9.44 -1.19
N PRO A 214 9.42 -8.22 -1.65
CA PRO A 214 8.80 -7.56 -2.81
C PRO A 214 8.79 -8.40 -4.09
N CYS A 215 9.74 -9.30 -4.29
CA CYS A 215 9.79 -10.22 -5.45
C CYS A 215 8.55 -11.12 -5.56
N HIS A 216 7.84 -11.35 -4.45
CA HIS A 216 6.66 -12.22 -4.42
C HIS A 216 5.42 -11.61 -5.10
N VAL A 217 5.42 -10.33 -5.51
CA VAL A 217 4.34 -9.78 -6.35
C VAL A 217 4.15 -10.58 -7.65
N SER A 218 5.19 -11.26 -8.12
CA SER A 218 5.11 -12.15 -9.29
C SER A 218 4.17 -13.34 -9.06
N VAL A 219 4.14 -13.87 -7.84
CA VAL A 219 3.24 -14.98 -7.43
C VAL A 219 1.80 -14.47 -7.32
N ILE A 220 1.63 -13.28 -6.74
CA ILE A 220 0.33 -12.64 -6.58
C ILE A 220 -0.29 -12.34 -7.95
N LEU A 221 0.50 -11.81 -8.89
CA LEU A 221 0.03 -11.57 -10.25
C LEU A 221 -0.43 -12.86 -10.94
N LYS A 222 0.32 -13.97 -10.80
CA LYS A 222 -0.11 -15.29 -11.32
C LYS A 222 -1.48 -15.69 -10.78
N LYS A 223 -1.71 -15.46 -9.49
CA LYS A 223 -3.02 -15.75 -8.88
C LYS A 223 -4.14 -14.90 -9.46
N ILE A 224 -3.90 -13.62 -9.70
CA ILE A 224 -4.87 -12.72 -10.35
C ILE A 224 -5.17 -13.21 -11.78
N CYS A 225 -4.14 -13.62 -12.54
CA CYS A 225 -4.30 -14.18 -13.88
C CYS A 225 -5.18 -15.44 -13.89
N GLU A 226 -4.95 -16.37 -12.94
CA GLU A 226 -5.79 -17.56 -12.77
C GLU A 226 -7.26 -17.22 -12.55
N VAL A 227 -7.53 -16.29 -11.61
CA VAL A 227 -8.90 -15.91 -11.22
C VAL A 227 -9.65 -15.19 -12.35
N LYS A 228 -8.93 -14.34 -13.09
CA LYS A 228 -9.52 -13.53 -14.18
C LYS A 228 -9.50 -14.20 -15.54
N GLY A 229 -8.72 -15.28 -15.71
CA GLY A 229 -8.54 -15.94 -17.01
C GLY A 229 -7.83 -15.06 -18.04
N ILE A 230 -6.81 -14.30 -17.62
CA ILE A 230 -6.08 -13.34 -18.47
C ILE A 230 -4.59 -13.68 -18.55
N ASP A 231 -3.94 -13.20 -19.62
CA ASP A 231 -2.50 -13.38 -19.82
C ASP A 231 -1.68 -12.60 -18.79
N TYR A 232 -0.53 -13.17 -18.39
CA TYR A 232 0.36 -12.59 -17.40
C TYR A 232 0.93 -11.22 -17.84
N LYS A 233 1.27 -11.08 -19.12
CA LYS A 233 1.82 -9.86 -19.66
C LYS A 233 0.76 -8.75 -19.65
N ASP A 234 -0.45 -9.06 -20.10
CA ASP A 234 -1.55 -8.10 -20.11
C ASP A 234 -1.91 -7.64 -18.68
N ALA A 235 -1.97 -8.57 -17.73
CA ALA A 235 -2.20 -8.27 -16.33
C ALA A 235 -1.08 -7.39 -15.74
N SER A 236 0.18 -7.71 -16.03
CA SER A 236 1.33 -6.91 -15.61
C SER A 236 1.28 -5.49 -16.18
N ASP A 237 0.96 -5.35 -17.46
CA ASP A 237 0.90 -4.05 -18.13
C ASP A 237 -0.23 -3.18 -17.57
N VAL A 238 -1.40 -3.77 -17.26
CA VAL A 238 -2.54 -3.02 -16.70
C VAL A 238 -2.27 -2.62 -15.25
N THR A 239 -1.85 -3.55 -14.39
CA THR A 239 -1.60 -3.24 -12.97
C THR A 239 -0.50 -2.20 -12.81
N THR A 240 0.57 -2.26 -13.62
CA THR A 240 1.62 -1.23 -13.66
C THR A 240 1.07 0.12 -14.12
N ARG A 241 0.27 0.15 -15.19
CA ARG A 241 -0.35 1.40 -15.68
C ARG A 241 -1.25 2.04 -14.62
N ASN A 242 -1.95 1.24 -13.81
CA ASN A 242 -2.77 1.76 -12.72
C ASN A 242 -1.94 2.55 -11.71
N VAL A 243 -0.75 2.04 -11.34
CA VAL A 243 0.19 2.73 -10.46
C VAL A 243 0.64 4.06 -11.08
N PHE A 244 1.11 4.04 -12.32
CA PHE A 244 1.55 5.27 -13.00
C PHE A 244 0.41 6.29 -13.15
N ARG A 245 -0.81 5.86 -13.44
CA ARG A 245 -1.99 6.74 -13.50
C ARG A 245 -2.30 7.40 -12.16
N LEU A 246 -2.12 6.69 -11.04
CA LEU A 246 -2.36 7.24 -9.71
C LEU A 246 -1.30 8.26 -9.33
N PHE A 247 -0.04 7.98 -9.65
CA PHE A 247 1.12 8.76 -9.24
C PHE A 247 1.71 9.65 -10.37
N ASP A 248 0.95 9.92 -11.45
CA ASP A 248 1.43 10.65 -12.63
C ASP A 248 2.02 12.02 -12.30
N LYS A 249 1.44 12.72 -11.32
CA LYS A 249 1.88 14.04 -10.89
C LYS A 249 3.11 14.02 -9.99
N GLN A 250 3.38 12.91 -9.33
CA GLN A 250 4.49 12.70 -8.41
C GLN A 250 5.70 12.06 -9.12
N LEU A 251 5.45 11.26 -10.15
CA LEU A 251 6.51 10.65 -10.96
C LEU A 251 6.99 11.68 -11.99
N LYS A 252 8.17 12.24 -11.75
CA LYS A 252 8.88 13.08 -12.73
C LYS A 252 9.49 12.13 -13.78
N LEU A 253 8.71 11.72 -14.77
CA LEU A 253 9.15 10.92 -15.92
C LEU A 253 9.78 11.83 -16.99
#